data_dd3db04e43fdf8e6557044465da1cb0f
#
_entry.id   dd3db04e43fdf8e6557044465da1cb0f
#
_cell.length_a   1.000
_cell.length_b   1.000
_cell.length_c   1.000
_cell.angle_alpha   90.00
_cell.angle_beta   90.00
_cell.angle_gamma   90.00
#
_symmetry.space_group_name_H-M   'P 1'
#
loop_
_entity.id
_entity.type
_entity.pdbx_description
1 polymer ?
#
loop_
_entity_poly.entity_id
_entity_poly.type
_entity_poly.pdbx_seq_one_letter_code
_entity_poly.pdbx_strand_id
1 'polypeptide(L)'
;MAMMFATPVYAIDGDQLLKKVDRNLNPEAYESYRKLINIEPDGRKREFILFTVKKGEERVASLFLSPASEKGRSTLRLGENMWLYIPNVGKPIRITSIQSVVGGVFNNSDILRLDYTSEYKVSQVEESGDQYLLHLKAKTKAIAYDKLKMWVDKGASLPTQVECLTEADMLIKTLYFKKVKDFGEGIVRPSVIETDSPLYKGYRSIMIFAKIKARDLPDEAFTLNFLPRVKSLR
;
A
#
# COMPACT_ATOMS: atom_id res chain seq x y z
N MET A 1 -27.84 1.54 48.89
CA MET A 1 -26.67 2.24 48.32
C MET A 1 -26.02 1.28 47.32
N ALA A 2 -26.35 1.46 46.06
CA ALA A 2 -25.84 0.58 44.99
C ALA A 2 -24.48 1.11 44.52
N MET A 3 -23.41 0.35 44.77
CA MET A 3 -22.08 0.61 44.21
C MET A 3 -22.09 0.31 42.71
N MET A 4 -22.04 1.34 41.86
CA MET A 4 -21.74 1.21 40.44
C MET A 4 -20.25 0.89 40.32
N PHE A 5 -19.92 -0.35 39.96
CA PHE A 5 -18.59 -0.69 39.51
C PHE A 5 -18.42 -0.17 38.08
N ALA A 6 -17.68 0.92 37.89
CA ALA A 6 -17.19 1.34 36.61
C ALA A 6 -16.18 0.30 36.11
N THR A 7 -16.54 -0.46 35.08
CA THR A 7 -15.58 -1.30 34.36
C THR A 7 -14.51 -0.40 33.73
N PRO A 8 -13.21 -0.66 33.91
CA PRO A 8 -12.18 0.13 33.25
C PRO A 8 -12.34 -0.06 31.74
N VAL A 9 -12.64 1.01 31.04
CA VAL A 9 -12.55 1.07 29.58
C VAL A 9 -11.04 1.06 29.27
N TYR A 10 -10.50 -0.08 28.89
CA TYR A 10 -9.15 -0.15 28.38
C TYR A 10 -9.10 0.62 27.06
N ALA A 11 -8.41 1.75 27.06
CA ALA A 11 -8.11 2.48 25.83
C ALA A 11 -7.34 1.56 24.89
N ILE A 12 -7.82 1.42 23.65
CA ILE A 12 -7.17 0.59 22.65
C ILE A 12 -5.82 1.20 22.30
N ASP A 13 -4.77 0.40 22.39
CA ASP A 13 -3.45 0.78 21.90
C ASP A 13 -3.46 0.85 20.37
N GLY A 14 -3.50 2.06 19.83
CA GLY A 14 -3.58 2.31 18.40
C GLY A 14 -2.35 1.81 17.64
N ASP A 15 -1.16 1.91 18.22
CA ASP A 15 0.07 1.44 17.57
C ASP A 15 0.09 -0.10 17.49
N GLN A 16 -0.38 -0.80 18.52
CA GLN A 16 -0.54 -2.26 18.45
C GLN A 16 -1.60 -2.67 17.41
N LEU A 17 -2.72 -1.92 17.33
CA LEU A 17 -3.73 -2.19 16.31
C LEU A 17 -3.17 -1.97 14.90
N LEU A 18 -2.41 -0.90 14.67
CA LEU A 18 -1.78 -0.62 13.37
C LEU A 18 -0.77 -1.72 12.98
N LYS A 19 0.03 -2.20 13.94
CA LYS A 19 0.91 -3.37 13.73
C LYS A 19 0.13 -4.64 13.33
N LYS A 20 -1.03 -4.85 13.95
CA LYS A 20 -1.89 -5.99 13.60
C LYS A 20 -2.45 -5.84 12.19
N VAL A 21 -2.85 -4.62 11.79
CA VAL A 21 -3.28 -4.32 10.42
C VAL A 21 -2.16 -4.66 9.41
N ASP A 22 -0.93 -4.23 9.66
CA ASP A 22 0.20 -4.50 8.77
C ASP A 22 0.46 -6.01 8.61
N ARG A 23 0.47 -6.76 9.71
CA ARG A 23 0.65 -8.23 9.69
C ARG A 23 -0.46 -8.96 8.94
N ASN A 24 -1.71 -8.50 9.08
CA ASN A 24 -2.85 -9.06 8.38
C ASN A 24 -2.85 -8.71 6.89
N LEU A 25 -2.27 -7.55 6.52
CA LEU A 25 -2.15 -7.15 5.12
C LEU A 25 -1.02 -7.88 4.41
N ASN A 26 0.12 -8.13 5.06
CA ASN A 26 1.29 -8.65 4.37
C ASN A 26 2.12 -9.57 5.26
N PRO A 27 2.59 -10.73 4.73
CA PRO A 27 3.68 -11.48 5.35
C PRO A 27 4.94 -10.61 5.45
N GLU A 28 5.88 -11.01 6.30
CA GLU A 28 7.17 -10.33 6.48
C GLU A 28 7.99 -10.30 5.19
N ALA A 29 7.97 -11.41 4.44
CA ALA A 29 8.58 -11.48 3.12
C ALA A 29 7.65 -12.25 2.17
N TYR A 30 7.40 -11.68 0.99
CA TYR A 30 6.46 -12.26 0.03
C TYR A 30 6.73 -11.84 -1.42
N GLU A 31 6.17 -12.64 -2.33
CA GLU A 31 5.94 -12.27 -3.72
C GLU A 31 4.45 -12.07 -4.00
N SER A 32 4.13 -11.19 -4.94
CA SER A 32 2.75 -11.02 -5.40
C SER A 32 2.67 -10.71 -6.89
N TYR A 33 1.57 -11.18 -7.51
CA TYR A 33 1.16 -10.76 -8.85
C TYR A 33 -0.06 -9.88 -8.73
N ARG A 34 0.01 -8.71 -9.35
CA ARG A 34 -1.04 -7.69 -9.27
C ARG A 34 -1.43 -7.20 -10.64
N LYS A 35 -2.72 -6.97 -10.83
CA LYS A 35 -3.27 -6.26 -12.00
C LYS A 35 -3.63 -4.85 -11.57
N LEU A 36 -3.08 -3.86 -12.26
CA LEU A 36 -3.44 -2.45 -12.11
C LEU A 36 -4.29 -2.04 -13.30
N ILE A 37 -5.44 -1.42 -13.04
CA ILE A 37 -6.36 -0.91 -14.05
C ILE A 37 -6.56 0.58 -13.80
N ASN A 38 -6.19 1.40 -14.76
CA ASN A 38 -6.48 2.83 -14.76
C ASN A 38 -7.68 3.07 -15.67
N ILE A 39 -8.69 3.77 -15.15
CA ILE A 39 -9.94 4.12 -15.86
C ILE A 39 -9.96 5.64 -16.01
N GLU A 40 -10.01 6.09 -17.25
CA GLU A 40 -10.08 7.50 -17.63
C GLU A 40 -11.53 8.01 -17.60
N PRO A 41 -11.77 9.33 -17.56
CA PRO A 41 -13.14 9.88 -17.50
C PRO A 41 -14.06 9.47 -18.65
N ASP A 42 -13.50 9.17 -19.82
CA ASP A 42 -14.23 8.68 -20.98
C ASP A 42 -14.48 7.16 -20.97
N GLY A 43 -14.09 6.49 -19.87
CA GLY A 43 -14.28 5.05 -19.70
C GLY A 43 -13.16 4.19 -20.30
N ARG A 44 -12.17 4.76 -20.99
CA ARG A 44 -11.00 4.00 -21.49
C ARG A 44 -10.26 3.36 -20.33
N LYS A 45 -9.83 2.12 -20.52
CA LYS A 45 -9.10 1.34 -19.51
C LYS A 45 -7.70 1.03 -20.02
N ARG A 46 -6.72 1.25 -19.14
CA ARG A 46 -5.34 0.77 -19.36
C ARG A 46 -5.00 -0.22 -18.26
N GLU A 47 -4.49 -1.38 -18.67
CA GLU A 47 -4.23 -2.49 -17.77
C GLU A 47 -2.74 -2.82 -17.75
N PHE A 48 -2.24 -3.10 -16.55
CA PHE A 48 -0.84 -3.42 -16.30
C PHE A 48 -0.77 -4.64 -15.39
N ILE A 49 0.20 -5.52 -15.65
CA ILE A 49 0.51 -6.64 -14.76
C ILE A 49 1.85 -6.38 -14.11
N LEU A 50 1.88 -6.51 -12.79
CA LEU A 50 3.06 -6.30 -11.97
C LEU A 50 3.41 -7.57 -11.20
N PHE A 51 4.69 -7.86 -11.13
CA PHE A 51 5.29 -8.76 -10.14
C PHE A 51 5.96 -7.91 -9.08
N THR A 52 5.74 -8.22 -7.81
CA THR A 52 6.29 -7.44 -6.69
C THR A 52 6.82 -8.38 -5.64
N VAL A 53 7.96 -8.04 -5.08
CA VAL A 53 8.57 -8.69 -3.92
C VAL A 53 8.76 -7.67 -2.81
N LYS A 54 8.54 -8.10 -1.56
CA LYS A 54 8.75 -7.30 -0.34
C LYS A 54 9.50 -8.14 0.67
N LYS A 55 10.41 -7.54 1.42
CA LYS A 55 11.09 -8.16 2.56
C LYS A 55 11.25 -7.16 3.69
N GLY A 56 10.79 -7.56 4.88
CA GLY A 56 10.80 -6.70 6.05
C GLY A 56 9.95 -5.44 5.86
N GLU A 57 10.19 -4.44 6.66
CA GLU A 57 9.36 -3.24 6.72
C GLU A 57 9.70 -2.19 5.65
N GLU A 58 10.92 -2.24 5.05
CA GLU A 58 11.47 -1.13 4.27
C GLU A 58 11.89 -1.46 2.83
N ARG A 59 11.73 -2.71 2.37
CA ARG A 59 12.28 -3.16 1.08
C ARG A 59 11.20 -3.70 0.16
N VAL A 60 10.97 -3.03 -0.95
CA VAL A 60 10.01 -3.44 -1.99
C VAL A 60 10.63 -3.26 -3.37
N ALA A 61 10.54 -4.28 -4.22
CA ALA A 61 10.84 -4.16 -5.64
C ALA A 61 9.64 -4.61 -6.48
N SER A 62 9.36 -3.91 -7.58
CA SER A 62 8.25 -4.22 -8.47
C SER A 62 8.72 -4.18 -9.93
N LEU A 63 8.17 -5.08 -10.74
CA LEU A 63 8.47 -5.25 -12.14
C LEU A 63 7.18 -5.24 -12.97
N PHE A 64 7.12 -4.42 -14.01
CA PHE A 64 6.05 -4.46 -15.00
C PHE A 64 6.26 -5.63 -15.96
N LEU A 65 5.22 -6.47 -16.09
CA LEU A 65 5.20 -7.63 -16.96
C LEU A 65 4.41 -7.36 -18.26
N SER A 66 3.44 -6.45 -18.19
CA SER A 66 2.53 -6.09 -19.27
C SER A 66 2.04 -4.66 -19.06
N PRO A 67 1.68 -3.93 -20.12
CA PRO A 67 1.79 -4.25 -21.54
C PRO A 67 3.25 -4.24 -22.06
N ALA A 68 3.44 -4.52 -23.35
CA ALA A 68 4.77 -4.57 -23.97
C ALA A 68 5.54 -3.25 -23.84
N SER A 69 4.86 -2.10 -23.88
CA SER A 69 5.44 -0.76 -23.70
C SER A 69 6.06 -0.52 -22.31
N GLU A 70 5.58 -1.22 -21.30
CA GLU A 70 6.05 -1.08 -19.90
C GLU A 70 6.90 -2.27 -19.44
N LYS A 71 6.94 -3.34 -20.24
CA LYS A 71 7.61 -4.59 -19.87
C LYS A 71 9.08 -4.38 -19.56
N GLY A 72 9.50 -4.88 -18.39
CA GLY A 72 10.89 -4.75 -17.92
C GLY A 72 11.17 -3.47 -17.13
N ARG A 73 10.26 -2.50 -17.13
CA ARG A 73 10.31 -1.37 -16.20
C ARG A 73 10.22 -1.90 -14.78
N SER A 74 11.16 -1.53 -13.94
CA SER A 74 11.20 -1.97 -12.54
C SER A 74 11.44 -0.82 -11.59
N THR A 75 10.93 -0.96 -10.37
CA THR A 75 11.06 0.04 -9.32
C THR A 75 11.60 -0.62 -8.06
N LEU A 76 12.40 0.11 -7.30
CA LEU A 76 12.94 -0.28 -6.01
C LEU A 76 12.61 0.80 -4.99
N ARG A 77 12.18 0.38 -3.81
CA ARG A 77 12.05 1.22 -2.64
C ARG A 77 12.90 0.67 -1.49
N LEU A 78 13.68 1.54 -0.86
CA LEU A 78 14.47 1.28 0.35
C LEU A 78 14.17 2.42 1.34
N GLY A 79 13.32 2.15 2.31
CA GLY A 79 12.82 3.17 3.22
C GLY A 79 12.15 4.31 2.45
N GLU A 80 12.65 5.53 2.62
CA GLU A 80 12.14 6.73 1.92
C GLU A 80 12.62 6.87 0.47
N ASN A 81 13.63 6.11 0.09
CA ASN A 81 14.28 6.25 -1.22
C ASN A 81 13.66 5.34 -2.26
N MET A 82 13.36 5.90 -3.43
CA MET A 82 12.76 5.16 -4.54
C MET A 82 13.51 5.38 -5.85
N TRP A 83 13.62 4.32 -6.65
CA TRP A 83 14.27 4.34 -7.96
C TRP A 83 13.42 3.62 -8.99
N LEU A 84 13.53 4.09 -10.21
CA LEU A 84 12.94 3.52 -11.40
C LEU A 84 14.06 3.12 -12.36
N TYR A 85 13.98 1.90 -12.88
CA TYR A 85 14.78 1.43 -13.99
C TYR A 85 13.90 1.22 -15.22
N ILE A 86 14.34 1.77 -16.33
CA ILE A 86 13.71 1.60 -17.66
C ILE A 86 14.77 0.96 -18.55
N PRO A 87 14.51 -0.21 -19.18
CA PRO A 87 15.51 -0.95 -19.94
C PRO A 87 16.24 -0.10 -20.99
N ASN A 88 15.52 0.75 -21.73
CA ASN A 88 16.13 1.58 -22.78
C ASN A 88 16.96 2.77 -22.25
N VAL A 89 16.83 3.11 -20.97
CA VAL A 89 17.64 4.15 -20.31
C VAL A 89 18.91 3.56 -19.71
N GLY A 90 18.84 2.29 -19.31
CA GLY A 90 20.01 1.50 -18.89
C GLY A 90 20.53 1.79 -17.47
N LYS A 91 20.04 2.81 -16.78
CA LYS A 91 20.43 3.18 -15.40
C LYS A 91 19.23 3.51 -14.54
N PRO A 92 19.29 3.20 -13.21
CA PRO A 92 18.26 3.64 -12.27
C PRO A 92 18.23 5.16 -12.13
N ILE A 93 17.02 5.73 -12.14
CA ILE A 93 16.77 7.15 -11.88
C ILE A 93 15.96 7.30 -10.58
N ARG A 94 16.22 8.35 -9.83
CA ARG A 94 15.51 8.61 -8.59
C ARG A 94 14.10 9.12 -8.89
N ILE A 95 13.11 8.62 -8.14
CA ILE A 95 11.71 9.01 -8.25
C ILE A 95 11.17 9.42 -6.88
N THR A 96 10.04 10.13 -6.86
CA THR A 96 9.37 10.56 -5.62
C THR A 96 8.16 9.68 -5.30
N SER A 97 7.79 9.65 -4.02
CA SER A 97 6.66 8.88 -3.50
C SER A 97 5.32 9.31 -4.12
N ILE A 98 5.14 10.60 -4.38
CA ILE A 98 3.87 11.19 -4.86
C ILE A 98 3.67 11.09 -6.38
N GLN A 99 4.71 10.75 -7.17
CA GLN A 99 4.56 10.66 -8.62
C GLN A 99 3.55 9.55 -9.00
N SER A 100 2.61 9.92 -9.91
CA SER A 100 1.63 8.98 -10.46
C SER A 100 2.32 7.83 -11.20
N VAL A 101 1.81 6.64 -11.01
CA VAL A 101 2.28 5.45 -11.73
C VAL A 101 1.43 5.26 -12.99
N VAL A 102 2.09 5.29 -14.15
CA VAL A 102 1.51 5.11 -15.48
C VAL A 102 0.24 5.95 -15.72
N GLY A 103 0.21 7.16 -15.17
CA GLY A 103 -0.89 8.12 -15.38
C GLY A 103 -2.21 7.74 -14.71
N GLY A 104 -2.18 6.92 -13.67
CA GLY A 104 -3.35 6.59 -12.84
C GLY A 104 -3.42 7.41 -11.55
N VAL A 105 -4.40 7.08 -10.71
CA VAL A 105 -4.59 7.70 -9.39
C VAL A 105 -3.62 7.13 -8.35
N PHE A 106 -3.14 5.89 -8.51
CA PHE A 106 -2.08 5.35 -7.67
C PHE A 106 -0.74 6.04 -7.95
N ASN A 107 -0.01 6.35 -6.90
CA ASN A 107 1.36 6.85 -6.97
C ASN A 107 2.39 5.77 -6.58
N ASN A 108 3.68 6.13 -6.60
CA ASN A 108 4.75 5.21 -6.26
C ASN A 108 4.61 4.65 -4.83
N SER A 109 4.20 5.48 -3.85
CA SER A 109 3.99 5.04 -2.47
C SER A 109 2.88 3.98 -2.35
N ASP A 110 1.82 4.07 -3.17
CA ASP A 110 0.74 3.08 -3.17
C ASP A 110 1.20 1.74 -3.78
N ILE A 111 1.99 1.80 -4.86
CA ILE A 111 2.50 0.60 -5.55
C ILE A 111 3.60 -0.08 -4.75
N LEU A 112 4.52 0.70 -4.17
CA LEU A 112 5.65 0.25 -3.38
C LEU A 112 5.38 0.44 -1.88
N ARG A 113 4.17 0.06 -1.44
CA ARG A 113 3.75 0.28 -0.06
C ARG A 113 4.62 -0.49 0.92
N LEU A 114 5.13 0.24 1.89
CA LEU A 114 5.71 -0.29 3.12
C LEU A 114 4.60 -0.61 4.14
N ASP A 115 4.98 -1.07 5.31
CA ASP A 115 4.04 -1.19 6.41
C ASP A 115 3.63 0.21 6.90
N TYR A 116 2.38 0.36 7.30
CA TYR A 116 1.90 1.65 7.80
C TYR A 116 2.67 2.10 9.03
N THR A 117 3.04 1.15 9.89
CA THR A 117 3.87 1.43 11.07
C THR A 117 5.26 1.96 10.74
N SER A 118 5.82 1.66 9.58
CA SER A 118 7.10 2.24 9.14
C SER A 118 6.99 3.72 8.81
N GLU A 119 5.87 4.12 8.21
CA GLU A 119 5.67 5.48 7.69
C GLU A 119 4.88 6.38 8.65
N TYR A 120 3.97 5.81 9.45
CA TYR A 120 3.01 6.58 10.26
C TYR A 120 3.08 6.19 11.74
N LYS A 121 2.60 7.10 12.60
CA LYS A 121 2.25 6.86 13.99
C LYS A 121 0.77 7.16 14.20
N VAL A 122 0.14 6.44 15.11
CA VAL A 122 -1.24 6.70 15.50
C VAL A 122 -1.27 7.93 16.40
N SER A 123 -2.10 8.91 16.05
CA SER A 123 -2.32 10.11 16.86
C SER A 123 -3.62 10.03 17.67
N GLN A 124 -4.61 9.30 17.17
CA GLN A 124 -5.92 9.13 17.81
C GLN A 124 -6.59 7.85 17.32
N VAL A 125 -7.38 7.22 18.19
CA VAL A 125 -8.26 6.10 17.86
C VAL A 125 -9.68 6.46 18.30
N GLU A 126 -10.64 6.27 17.41
CA GLU A 126 -12.07 6.44 17.68
C GLU A 126 -12.80 5.13 17.41
N GLU A 127 -13.87 4.87 18.15
CA GLU A 127 -14.78 3.77 17.83
C GLU A 127 -15.90 4.27 16.91
N SER A 128 -16.15 3.55 15.83
CA SER A 128 -17.17 3.87 14.83
C SER A 128 -17.95 2.60 14.46
N GLY A 129 -18.98 2.29 15.23
CA GLY A 129 -19.76 1.06 15.05
C GLY A 129 -18.88 -0.19 15.13
N ASP A 130 -18.89 -0.99 14.06
CA ASP A 130 -18.08 -2.22 13.96
C ASP A 130 -16.64 -1.98 13.52
N GLN A 131 -16.20 -0.71 13.46
CA GLN A 131 -14.88 -0.32 13.03
C GLN A 131 -14.17 0.54 14.09
N TYR A 132 -12.85 0.59 13.99
CA TYR A 132 -12.03 1.63 14.58
C TYR A 132 -11.65 2.64 13.49
N LEU A 133 -11.67 3.92 13.83
CA LEU A 133 -11.10 4.98 13.02
C LEU A 133 -9.74 5.38 13.63
N LEU A 134 -8.67 5.08 12.92
CA LEU A 134 -7.32 5.49 13.28
C LEU A 134 -6.96 6.79 12.54
N HIS A 135 -6.54 7.80 13.29
CA HIS A 135 -5.89 8.99 12.75
C HIS A 135 -4.39 8.77 12.79
N LEU A 136 -3.78 8.79 11.62
CA LEU A 136 -2.36 8.53 11.44
C LEU A 136 -1.66 9.81 10.99
N LYS A 137 -0.48 10.07 11.53
CA LYS A 137 0.39 11.18 11.15
C LYS A 137 1.71 10.66 10.61
N ALA A 138 2.14 11.21 9.46
CA ALA A 138 3.41 10.85 8.84
C ALA A 138 4.58 11.12 9.78
N LYS A 139 5.54 10.22 9.81
CA LYS A 139 6.75 10.33 10.64
C LYS A 139 7.74 11.33 10.07
N THR A 140 7.76 11.49 8.75
CA THR A 140 8.67 12.39 8.03
C THR A 140 7.97 13.09 6.87
N LYS A 141 8.57 14.15 6.35
CA LYS A 141 8.06 14.90 5.18
C LYS A 141 8.31 14.21 3.83
N ALA A 142 9.06 13.11 3.79
CA ALA A 142 9.30 12.35 2.56
C ALA A 142 8.15 11.39 2.23
N ILE A 143 7.25 11.16 3.20
CA ILE A 143 6.06 10.32 3.06
C ILE A 143 5.04 11.03 2.16
N ALA A 144 4.33 10.28 1.33
CA ALA A 144 3.46 10.83 0.28
C ALA A 144 2.24 11.60 0.80
N TYR A 145 1.75 11.28 1.99
CA TYR A 145 0.58 11.90 2.62
C TYR A 145 0.91 12.28 4.05
N ASP A 146 0.57 13.51 4.46
CA ASP A 146 0.89 14.01 5.79
C ASP A 146 0.07 13.30 6.87
N LYS A 147 -1.20 13.00 6.55
CA LYS A 147 -2.14 12.33 7.46
C LYS A 147 -2.93 11.25 6.72
N LEU A 148 -3.37 10.24 7.49
CA LEU A 148 -4.34 9.27 7.02
C LEU A 148 -5.48 9.16 8.04
N LYS A 149 -6.70 8.92 7.54
CA LYS A 149 -7.81 8.37 8.31
C LYS A 149 -8.05 6.95 7.83
N MET A 150 -7.91 5.98 8.72
CA MET A 150 -8.02 4.56 8.38
C MET A 150 -9.15 3.92 9.17
N TRP A 151 -10.15 3.42 8.47
CA TRP A 151 -11.23 2.60 9.06
C TRP A 151 -10.79 1.14 9.05
N VAL A 152 -10.80 0.54 10.23
CA VAL A 152 -10.35 -0.84 10.47
C VAL A 152 -11.50 -1.66 11.03
N ASP A 153 -11.84 -2.75 10.38
CA ASP A 153 -12.83 -3.72 10.87
C ASP A 153 -12.38 -4.33 12.20
N LYS A 154 -13.24 -4.32 13.22
CA LYS A 154 -12.91 -4.80 14.57
C LYS A 154 -12.64 -6.30 14.62
N GLY A 155 -13.36 -7.08 13.84
CA GLY A 155 -13.24 -8.54 13.83
C GLY A 155 -11.97 -9.00 13.13
N ALA A 156 -11.77 -8.57 11.89
CA ALA A 156 -10.66 -9.00 11.04
C ALA A 156 -9.37 -8.19 11.27
N SER A 157 -9.44 -7.00 11.87
CA SER A 157 -8.34 -6.03 11.93
C SER A 157 -7.73 -5.77 10.55
N LEU A 158 -8.60 -5.57 9.56
CA LEU A 158 -8.26 -5.23 8.18
C LEU A 158 -8.82 -3.84 7.84
N PRO A 159 -8.11 -3.03 7.06
CA PRO A 159 -8.63 -1.75 6.62
C PRO A 159 -9.78 -1.98 5.64
N THR A 160 -10.81 -1.16 5.73
CA THR A 160 -11.92 -1.08 4.77
C THR A 160 -11.81 0.17 3.90
N GLN A 161 -11.31 1.26 4.48
CA GLN A 161 -11.11 2.54 3.81
C GLN A 161 -9.90 3.25 4.39
N VAL A 162 -9.17 3.99 3.54
CA VAL A 162 -8.12 4.92 3.96
C VAL A 162 -8.26 6.22 3.17
N GLU A 163 -8.47 7.32 3.86
CA GLU A 163 -8.38 8.67 3.30
C GLU A 163 -6.96 9.19 3.45
N CYS A 164 -6.41 9.69 2.35
CA CYS A 164 -5.08 10.28 2.28
C CYS A 164 -5.22 11.81 2.25
N LEU A 165 -4.60 12.49 3.21
CA LEU A 165 -4.81 13.90 3.48
C LEU A 165 -3.49 14.69 3.47
N THR A 166 -3.60 15.98 3.19
CA THR A 166 -2.53 16.96 3.44
C THR A 166 -2.47 17.33 4.92
N GLU A 167 -1.44 18.08 5.33
CA GLU A 167 -1.34 18.64 6.70
C GLU A 167 -2.55 19.53 7.05
N ALA A 168 -3.13 20.24 6.06
CA ALA A 168 -4.33 21.08 6.21
C ALA A 168 -5.65 20.30 6.08
N ASP A 169 -5.63 18.97 6.23
CA ASP A 169 -6.80 18.07 6.16
C ASP A 169 -7.55 18.10 4.81
N MET A 170 -6.90 18.53 3.73
CA MET A 170 -7.48 18.43 2.38
C MET A 170 -7.37 16.99 1.87
N LEU A 171 -8.48 16.44 1.39
CA LEU A 171 -8.53 15.10 0.82
C LEU A 171 -7.79 15.04 -0.52
N ILE A 172 -6.77 14.20 -0.59
CA ILE A 172 -6.00 13.92 -1.82
C ILE A 172 -6.66 12.78 -2.59
N LYS A 173 -6.95 11.67 -1.92
CA LYS A 173 -7.63 10.49 -2.47
C LYS A 173 -8.19 9.60 -1.37
N THR A 174 -9.06 8.68 -1.77
CA THR A 174 -9.56 7.60 -0.92
C THR A 174 -9.16 6.24 -1.49
N LEU A 175 -8.72 5.34 -0.63
CA LEU A 175 -8.46 3.93 -0.93
C LEU A 175 -9.56 3.08 -0.30
N TYR A 176 -10.23 2.25 -1.10
CA TYR A 176 -11.26 1.32 -0.65
C TYR A 176 -10.74 -0.10 -0.74
N PHE A 177 -10.73 -0.81 0.38
CA PHE A 177 -10.25 -2.19 0.49
C PHE A 177 -11.43 -3.15 0.40
N LYS A 178 -11.46 -3.99 -0.61
CA LYS A 178 -12.61 -4.80 -0.96
C LYS A 178 -12.23 -6.26 -1.18
N LYS A 179 -13.25 -7.13 -1.15
CA LYS A 179 -13.15 -8.54 -1.53
C LYS A 179 -12.05 -9.27 -0.74
N VAL A 180 -12.27 -9.43 0.57
CA VAL A 180 -11.39 -10.26 1.40
C VAL A 180 -11.33 -11.65 0.79
N LYS A 181 -10.11 -12.15 0.61
CA LYS A 181 -9.79 -13.44 -0.01
C LYS A 181 -8.72 -14.15 0.81
N ASP A 182 -8.86 -15.46 0.92
CA ASP A 182 -7.81 -16.34 1.40
C ASP A 182 -6.87 -16.69 0.22
N PHE A 183 -5.59 -16.35 0.37
CA PHE A 183 -4.53 -16.67 -0.59
C PHE A 183 -3.76 -17.94 -0.23
N GLY A 184 -4.15 -18.61 0.87
CA GLY A 184 -3.43 -19.74 1.47
C GLY A 184 -2.36 -19.30 2.47
N GLU A 185 -1.79 -20.25 3.20
CA GLU A 185 -0.72 -20.03 4.19
C GLU A 185 -1.09 -19.01 5.27
N GLY A 186 -2.40 -18.87 5.61
CA GLY A 186 -2.91 -17.91 6.58
C GLY A 186 -2.99 -16.47 6.08
N ILE A 187 -2.77 -16.21 4.80
CA ILE A 187 -2.83 -14.87 4.20
C ILE A 187 -4.28 -14.56 3.80
N VAL A 188 -5.05 -13.96 4.71
CA VAL A 188 -6.45 -13.54 4.48
C VAL A 188 -6.52 -12.03 4.50
N ARG A 189 -6.77 -11.41 3.33
CA ARG A 189 -6.75 -9.96 3.19
C ARG A 189 -7.60 -9.46 2.02
N PRO A 190 -7.86 -8.13 1.92
CA PRO A 190 -8.49 -7.54 0.74
C PRO A 190 -7.70 -7.85 -0.53
N SER A 191 -8.39 -8.38 -1.54
CA SER A 191 -7.80 -8.70 -2.85
C SER A 191 -7.96 -7.58 -3.87
N VAL A 192 -8.77 -6.58 -3.57
CA VAL A 192 -9.03 -5.43 -4.46
C VAL A 192 -8.84 -4.15 -3.66
N ILE A 193 -8.07 -3.22 -4.20
CA ILE A 193 -7.97 -1.84 -3.73
C ILE A 193 -8.43 -0.94 -4.87
N GLU A 194 -9.50 -0.19 -4.65
CA GLU A 194 -9.97 0.85 -5.57
C GLU A 194 -9.58 2.22 -5.03
N THR A 195 -9.33 3.17 -5.92
CA THR A 195 -9.06 4.54 -5.51
C THR A 195 -9.68 5.53 -6.46
N ASP A 196 -10.19 6.60 -5.90
CA ASP A 196 -10.59 7.83 -6.58
C ASP A 196 -9.95 9.04 -5.90
N SER A 197 -10.06 10.20 -6.54
CA SER A 197 -9.48 11.44 -6.03
C SER A 197 -10.32 12.64 -6.46
N PRO A 198 -10.64 13.56 -5.54
CA PRO A 198 -11.30 14.81 -5.90
C PRO A 198 -10.42 15.70 -6.79
N LEU A 199 -9.09 15.48 -6.77
CA LEU A 199 -8.12 16.22 -7.60
C LEU A 199 -8.12 15.73 -9.05
N TYR A 200 -8.56 14.49 -9.32
CA TYR A 200 -8.59 13.86 -10.63
C TYR A 200 -10.01 13.37 -10.93
N LYS A 201 -10.94 14.32 -11.16
CA LYS A 201 -12.36 14.02 -11.38
C LYS A 201 -12.57 13.04 -12.54
N GLY A 202 -13.31 11.98 -12.27
CA GLY A 202 -13.65 10.94 -13.25
C GLY A 202 -12.56 9.87 -13.46
N TYR A 203 -11.33 10.08 -12.97
CA TYR A 203 -10.30 9.03 -12.97
C TYR A 203 -10.49 8.08 -11.80
N ARG A 204 -10.32 6.81 -12.04
CA ARG A 204 -10.27 5.76 -11.00
C ARG A 204 -9.14 4.80 -11.30
N SER A 205 -8.58 4.21 -10.28
CA SER A 205 -7.62 3.12 -10.43
C SER A 205 -8.01 1.94 -9.54
N ILE A 206 -7.76 0.73 -10.03
CA ILE A 206 -8.07 -0.51 -9.33
C ILE A 206 -6.83 -1.37 -9.32
N MET A 207 -6.43 -1.84 -8.14
CA MET A 207 -5.38 -2.83 -7.97
C MET A 207 -5.98 -4.13 -7.51
N ILE A 208 -5.73 -5.22 -8.25
CA ILE A 208 -6.21 -6.55 -7.95
C ILE A 208 -5.02 -7.44 -7.64
N PHE A 209 -5.00 -8.02 -6.45
CA PHE A 209 -4.02 -9.03 -6.06
C PHE A 209 -4.49 -10.40 -6.58
N ALA A 210 -3.78 -10.96 -7.55
CA ALA A 210 -4.10 -12.25 -8.14
C ALA A 210 -3.50 -13.40 -7.33
N LYS A 211 -2.25 -13.21 -6.86
CA LYS A 211 -1.50 -14.18 -6.04
C LYS A 211 -0.65 -13.41 -5.03
N ILE A 212 -0.61 -13.94 -3.83
CA ILE A 212 0.35 -13.56 -2.78
C ILE A 212 0.86 -14.85 -2.17
N LYS A 213 2.17 -14.95 -1.97
CA LYS A 213 2.80 -16.11 -1.37
C LYS A 213 3.97 -15.66 -0.50
N ALA A 214 4.06 -16.17 0.72
CA ALA A 214 5.25 -16.00 1.54
C ALA A 214 6.47 -16.59 0.81
N ARG A 215 7.59 -15.88 0.88
CA ARG A 215 8.79 -16.28 0.16
C ARG A 215 10.03 -15.72 0.84
N ASP A 216 11.02 -16.56 1.09
CA ASP A 216 12.34 -16.07 1.45
C ASP A 216 13.02 -15.43 0.24
N LEU A 217 13.60 -14.26 0.47
CA LEU A 217 14.18 -13.42 -0.57
C LEU A 217 15.61 -13.01 -0.16
N PRO A 218 16.61 -13.17 -1.04
CA PRO A 218 17.97 -12.73 -0.75
C PRO A 218 18.02 -11.20 -0.66
N ASP A 219 18.84 -10.67 0.22
CA ASP A 219 18.98 -9.22 0.43
C ASP A 219 19.47 -8.49 -0.82
N GLU A 220 20.29 -9.15 -1.64
CA GLU A 220 20.78 -8.61 -2.91
C GLU A 220 19.66 -8.25 -3.89
N ALA A 221 18.48 -8.91 -3.80
CA ALA A 221 17.31 -8.62 -4.62
C ALA A 221 16.82 -7.17 -4.48
N PHE A 222 17.20 -6.52 -3.38
CA PHE A 222 16.81 -5.15 -3.04
C PHE A 222 17.97 -4.18 -3.17
N THR A 223 18.75 -4.29 -4.25
CA THR A 223 19.87 -3.39 -4.55
C THR A 223 19.69 -2.73 -5.92
N LEU A 224 20.30 -1.55 -6.11
CA LEU A 224 20.28 -0.87 -7.42
C LEU A 224 20.91 -1.74 -8.52
N ASN A 225 21.95 -2.48 -8.19
CA ASN A 225 22.63 -3.39 -9.13
C ASN A 225 21.74 -4.57 -9.55
N PHE A 226 20.82 -4.98 -8.69
CA PHE A 226 19.88 -6.06 -8.99
C PHE A 226 18.63 -5.58 -9.72
N LEU A 227 18.28 -4.30 -9.61
CA LEU A 227 17.05 -3.74 -10.16
C LEU A 227 16.81 -4.06 -11.65
N PRO A 228 17.82 -4.05 -12.55
CA PRO A 228 17.63 -4.50 -13.93
C PRO A 228 17.30 -6.00 -14.06
N ARG A 229 17.64 -6.80 -13.03
CA ARG A 229 17.51 -8.26 -13.02
C ARG A 229 16.35 -8.79 -12.17
N VAL A 230 15.46 -7.93 -11.67
CA VAL A 230 14.28 -8.35 -10.85
C VAL A 230 13.46 -9.45 -11.52
N LYS A 231 13.48 -9.51 -12.86
CA LYS A 231 12.84 -10.58 -13.62
C LYS A 231 13.35 -11.99 -13.25
N SER A 232 14.60 -12.15 -12.82
CA SER A 232 15.16 -13.45 -12.44
C SER A 232 14.59 -14.01 -11.13
N LEU A 233 13.85 -13.20 -10.37
CA LEU A 233 13.14 -13.66 -9.15
C LEU A 233 11.83 -14.40 -9.44
N ARG A 234 11.37 -14.46 -10.68
CA ARG A 234 10.08 -15.06 -11.05
C ARG A 234 10.16 -16.56 -11.18
#